data_c5d16d3c307921ca790c354fc10c2f04
#
_entry.id   c5d16d3c307921ca790c354fc10c2f04
#
_cell.length_a   1.000
_cell.length_b   1.000
_cell.length_c   1.000
_cell.angle_alpha   90.00
_cell.angle_beta   90.00
_cell.angle_gamma   90.00
#
_symmetry.space_group_name_H-M   'P 1'
#
loop_
_entity.id
_entity.type
_entity.pdbx_description
1 polymer ?
#
loop_
_entity_poly.entity_id
_entity_poly.type
_entity_poly.pdbx_seq_one_letter_code
_entity_poly.pdbx_strand_id
1 'polypeptide(L)'
;MTAMRMAGMGLAVGAVLTLCTVTGPAQAAEQGWDRTAGCAEARPEVTSISGWVSPSACAFIKRQIRFGKVTTPDRVDAYVEMWSKDATLWEPAKASKPLLQGEEAIRQAISGSLGLVPDFRFRGTRIAVNGPAVMFEAHNEATIKGHEVDYAAVYRVLLTDDGKVVQGRRYYDRHTWFKPLDPELPDLFAGVADGGAPDRSRRPVLAPDELVARAEAWNDEDAEALVERLTGAPLSAPGLNGTLRTTQGKLAYLKRFFEQVSDVRLQPGQTVKVDGATYLEWHGTLLPKGQADPVSFGVIERVGDTGGVSNDWTLTFDQLPLVADEAKITELYGRLR
;
A
#
# COMPACT_ATOMS: atom_id res chain seq x y z
N MET A 1 -61.93 9.23 -21.28
CA MET A 1 -60.59 9.75 -20.87
C MET A 1 -59.86 8.63 -20.18
N THR A 2 -59.00 7.92 -20.92
CA THR A 2 -58.33 6.68 -20.53
C THR A 2 -56.91 7.00 -20.15
N ALA A 3 -56.54 6.79 -18.88
CA ALA A 3 -55.19 7.01 -18.37
C ALA A 3 -54.33 5.78 -18.65
N MET A 4 -53.31 5.97 -19.46
CA MET A 4 -52.30 4.98 -19.84
C MET A 4 -51.20 4.95 -18.78
N ARG A 5 -51.09 3.82 -18.05
CA ARG A 5 -49.97 3.56 -17.10
C ARG A 5 -48.76 3.06 -17.91
N MET A 6 -47.70 3.83 -17.89
CA MET A 6 -46.38 3.34 -18.36
C MET A 6 -45.71 2.56 -17.25
N ALA A 7 -45.43 1.29 -17.53
CA ALA A 7 -44.59 0.44 -16.69
C ALA A 7 -43.12 0.75 -17.00
N GLY A 8 -42.37 1.18 -16.00
CA GLY A 8 -40.93 1.35 -16.06
C GLY A 8 -40.23 -0.01 -15.96
N MET A 9 -39.55 -0.44 -17.00
CA MET A 9 -38.62 -1.58 -16.97
C MET A 9 -37.30 -1.13 -16.38
N GLY A 10 -37.04 -1.51 -15.16
CA GLY A 10 -35.72 -1.38 -14.55
C GLY A 10 -34.74 -2.38 -15.16
N LEU A 11 -33.74 -1.87 -15.86
CA LEU A 11 -32.59 -2.67 -16.29
C LEU A 11 -31.67 -2.88 -15.08
N ALA A 12 -31.67 -4.10 -14.55
CA ALA A 12 -30.64 -4.55 -13.61
C ALA A 12 -29.35 -4.79 -14.39
N VAL A 13 -28.39 -3.90 -14.28
CA VAL A 13 -27.03 -4.12 -14.76
C VAL A 13 -26.34 -5.04 -13.76
N GLY A 14 -26.34 -6.32 -14.05
CA GLY A 14 -25.54 -7.31 -13.33
C GLY A 14 -24.06 -7.07 -13.64
N ALA A 15 -23.30 -6.53 -12.69
CA ALA A 15 -21.86 -6.51 -12.75
C ALA A 15 -21.35 -7.96 -12.58
N VAL A 16 -20.93 -8.55 -13.66
CA VAL A 16 -20.19 -9.83 -13.63
C VAL A 16 -18.80 -9.54 -13.09
N LEU A 17 -18.58 -9.82 -11.82
CA LEU A 17 -17.26 -9.89 -11.19
C LEU A 17 -16.49 -11.07 -11.82
N THR A 18 -15.67 -10.80 -12.82
CA THR A 18 -14.70 -11.75 -13.32
C THR A 18 -13.58 -11.83 -12.29
N LEU A 19 -13.69 -12.72 -11.33
CA LEU A 19 -12.61 -13.15 -10.47
C LEU A 19 -11.56 -13.84 -11.37
N CYS A 20 -10.55 -13.10 -11.79
CA CYS A 20 -9.34 -13.71 -12.32
C CYS A 20 -8.62 -14.43 -11.18
N THR A 21 -9.07 -15.63 -10.85
CA THR A 21 -8.27 -16.57 -10.07
C THR A 21 -7.11 -17.00 -10.96
N VAL A 22 -5.96 -16.37 -10.79
CA VAL A 22 -4.70 -16.91 -11.30
C VAL A 22 -4.43 -18.18 -10.50
N THR A 23 -4.95 -19.32 -10.99
CA THR A 23 -4.54 -20.64 -10.52
C THR A 23 -3.10 -20.83 -10.97
N GLY A 24 -2.15 -20.47 -10.11
CA GLY A 24 -0.76 -20.86 -10.28
C GLY A 24 -0.67 -22.39 -10.33
N PRO A 25 0.20 -22.96 -11.15
CA PRO A 25 0.27 -24.40 -11.31
C PRO A 25 0.67 -25.05 -9.97
N ALA A 26 -0.26 -25.79 -9.40
CA ALA A 26 -0.04 -26.62 -8.20
C ALA A 26 0.99 -27.76 -8.42
N GLN A 27 1.58 -27.86 -9.62
CA GLN A 27 2.52 -28.93 -10.00
C GLN A 27 4.01 -28.58 -9.79
N ALA A 28 4.37 -27.37 -9.38
CA ALA A 28 5.78 -27.02 -9.12
C ALA A 28 6.28 -27.43 -7.72
N ALA A 29 5.43 -28.05 -6.90
CA ALA A 29 5.74 -28.36 -5.50
C ALA A 29 6.63 -29.60 -5.29
N GLU A 30 6.89 -30.41 -6.31
CA GLU A 30 7.63 -31.69 -6.16
C GLU A 30 9.09 -31.67 -6.60
N GLN A 31 9.54 -30.60 -7.22
CA GLN A 31 10.97 -30.46 -7.50
C GLN A 31 11.58 -29.57 -6.42
N GLY A 32 12.42 -30.15 -5.56
CA GLY A 32 13.10 -29.48 -4.43
C GLY A 32 14.00 -28.31 -4.82
N TRP A 33 13.45 -27.33 -5.50
CA TRP A 33 14.10 -26.07 -5.81
C TRP A 33 14.14 -25.26 -4.53
N ASP A 34 15.34 -24.88 -4.10
CA ASP A 34 15.51 -23.90 -3.05
C ASP A 34 14.76 -22.63 -3.46
N ARG A 35 13.57 -22.42 -2.87
CA ARG A 35 12.63 -21.35 -3.18
C ARG A 35 13.25 -19.95 -3.05
N THR A 36 14.42 -19.85 -2.49
CA THR A 36 15.12 -18.59 -2.19
C THR A 36 16.43 -18.43 -2.99
N ALA A 37 16.92 -19.46 -3.69
CA ALA A 37 18.19 -19.42 -4.42
C ALA A 37 18.16 -18.46 -5.63
N GLY A 38 16.96 -18.16 -6.17
CA GLY A 38 16.82 -17.40 -7.41
C GLY A 38 17.29 -15.95 -7.38
N CYS A 39 17.58 -15.35 -6.21
CA CYS A 39 18.06 -13.98 -6.10
C CYS A 39 19.07 -13.78 -4.96
N ALA A 40 20.00 -14.73 -4.81
CA ALA A 40 21.00 -14.73 -3.72
C ALA A 40 21.83 -13.44 -3.68
N GLU A 41 22.13 -12.85 -4.84
CA GLU A 41 22.91 -11.62 -4.97
C GLU A 41 22.22 -10.38 -4.38
N ALA A 42 20.89 -10.39 -4.29
CA ALA A 42 20.12 -9.26 -3.71
C ALA A 42 20.02 -9.35 -2.18
N ARG A 43 20.28 -10.51 -1.58
CA ARG A 43 20.10 -10.74 -0.13
C ARG A 43 20.93 -9.86 0.80
N PRO A 44 22.17 -9.49 0.48
CA PRO A 44 22.93 -8.58 1.35
C PRO A 44 22.30 -7.19 1.48
N GLU A 45 21.45 -6.81 0.55
CA GLU A 45 20.89 -5.46 0.42
C GLU A 45 19.49 -5.31 0.99
N VAL A 46 18.84 -6.42 1.32
CA VAL A 46 17.47 -6.46 1.87
C VAL A 46 17.42 -7.39 3.07
N THR A 47 16.56 -7.07 4.02
CA THR A 47 16.48 -7.87 5.26
C THR A 47 15.88 -9.25 5.00
N SER A 48 14.87 -9.35 4.14
CA SER A 48 14.25 -10.63 3.78
C SER A 48 13.66 -10.61 2.37
N ILE A 49 13.76 -11.76 1.68
CA ILE A 49 13.04 -12.05 0.44
C ILE A 49 12.32 -13.37 0.65
N SER A 50 11.01 -13.41 0.44
CA SER A 50 10.15 -14.58 0.66
C SER A 50 9.26 -14.86 -0.55
N GLY A 51 8.79 -16.10 -0.64
CA GLY A 51 7.99 -16.59 -1.77
C GLY A 51 8.84 -17.16 -2.90
N TRP A 52 8.18 -17.43 -4.03
CA TRP A 52 8.85 -17.96 -5.22
C TRP A 52 9.39 -16.81 -6.08
N VAL A 53 10.71 -16.66 -6.09
CA VAL A 53 11.39 -15.60 -6.83
C VAL A 53 11.75 -16.11 -8.23
N SER A 54 10.96 -15.70 -9.22
CA SER A 54 11.22 -15.96 -10.64
C SER A 54 12.46 -15.17 -11.13
N PRO A 55 13.06 -15.54 -12.27
CA PRO A 55 14.10 -14.73 -12.89
C PRO A 55 13.69 -13.27 -13.16
N SER A 56 12.44 -13.05 -13.58
CA SER A 56 11.87 -11.72 -13.81
C SER A 56 11.76 -10.91 -12.51
N ALA A 57 11.26 -11.53 -11.45
CA ALA A 57 11.19 -10.88 -10.13
C ALA A 57 12.59 -10.54 -9.59
N CYS A 58 13.56 -11.44 -9.75
CA CYS A 58 14.95 -11.16 -9.37
C CYS A 58 15.55 -10.02 -10.19
N ALA A 59 15.31 -9.97 -11.50
CA ALA A 59 15.76 -8.87 -12.34
C ALA A 59 15.19 -7.52 -11.87
N PHE A 60 13.88 -7.46 -11.56
CA PHE A 60 13.27 -6.27 -10.99
C PHE A 60 13.90 -5.88 -9.64
N ILE A 61 14.04 -6.83 -8.71
CA ILE A 61 14.60 -6.59 -7.37
C ILE A 61 16.03 -5.98 -7.50
N LYS A 62 16.87 -6.52 -8.38
CA LYS A 62 18.22 -6.00 -8.63
C LYS A 62 18.20 -4.57 -9.19
N ARG A 63 17.30 -4.27 -10.15
CA ARG A 63 17.12 -2.91 -10.68
C ARG A 63 16.65 -1.93 -9.61
N GLN A 64 15.69 -2.34 -8.79
CA GLN A 64 15.16 -1.52 -7.69
C GLN A 64 16.25 -1.18 -6.65
N ILE A 65 17.07 -2.17 -6.27
CA ILE A 65 18.20 -1.97 -5.36
C ILE A 65 19.25 -1.04 -6.01
N ARG A 66 19.56 -1.25 -7.29
CA ARG A 66 20.48 -0.38 -8.04
C ARG A 66 19.99 1.07 -8.04
N PHE A 67 18.71 1.31 -8.33
CA PHE A 67 18.13 2.63 -8.29
C PHE A 67 18.30 3.31 -6.91
N GLY A 68 18.15 2.57 -5.82
CA GLY A 68 18.38 3.08 -4.48
C GLY A 68 19.80 3.55 -4.20
N LYS A 69 20.78 3.07 -4.96
CA LYS A 69 22.22 3.38 -4.80
C LYS A 69 22.73 4.46 -5.76
N VAL A 70 22.11 4.62 -6.91
CA VAL A 70 22.52 5.62 -7.92
C VAL A 70 22.18 7.02 -7.43
N THR A 71 23.17 7.90 -7.38
CA THR A 71 22.99 9.21 -6.77
C THR A 71 22.74 10.33 -7.77
N THR A 72 23.19 10.29 -9.02
CA THR A 72 22.96 11.29 -10.10
C THR A 72 23.84 11.00 -11.33
N PRO A 73 23.66 11.65 -12.49
CA PRO A 73 22.43 12.13 -13.12
C PRO A 73 21.58 10.99 -13.65
N ASP A 74 22.14 9.76 -13.67
CA ASP A 74 21.52 8.57 -14.30
C ASP A 74 20.38 7.98 -13.49
N ARG A 75 20.01 8.63 -12.39
CA ARG A 75 19.01 8.10 -11.46
C ARG A 75 17.62 8.03 -12.05
N VAL A 76 17.23 9.04 -12.82
CA VAL A 76 15.95 9.06 -13.53
C VAL A 76 15.90 7.92 -14.55
N ASP A 77 16.98 7.73 -15.32
CA ASP A 77 17.05 6.65 -16.31
C ASP A 77 17.05 5.27 -15.64
N ALA A 78 17.81 5.10 -14.55
CA ALA A 78 17.80 3.85 -13.77
C ALA A 78 16.40 3.51 -13.21
N TYR A 79 15.60 4.52 -12.87
CA TYR A 79 14.22 4.32 -12.47
C TYR A 79 13.33 3.93 -13.65
N VAL A 80 13.41 4.68 -14.73
CA VAL A 80 12.57 4.47 -15.92
C VAL A 80 12.86 3.13 -16.61
N GLU A 81 14.13 2.67 -16.58
CA GLU A 81 14.51 1.35 -17.08
C GLU A 81 13.73 0.19 -16.45
N MET A 82 13.21 0.36 -15.23
CA MET A 82 12.39 -0.65 -14.56
C MET A 82 10.99 -0.81 -15.13
N TRP A 83 10.50 0.16 -15.92
CA TRP A 83 9.12 0.23 -16.36
C TRP A 83 8.97 -0.23 -17.81
N SER A 84 7.84 -0.87 -18.10
CA SER A 84 7.42 -1.10 -19.49
C SER A 84 6.92 0.20 -20.12
N LYS A 85 6.94 0.27 -21.45
CA LYS A 85 6.58 1.48 -22.20
C LYS A 85 5.17 1.98 -21.89
N ASP A 86 4.22 1.07 -21.72
CA ASP A 86 2.81 1.39 -21.49
C ASP A 86 2.40 1.19 -20.01
N ALA A 87 3.39 1.22 -19.10
CA ALA A 87 3.16 0.98 -17.70
C ALA A 87 2.23 2.02 -17.05
N THR A 88 1.57 1.60 -15.99
CA THR A 88 0.80 2.50 -15.13
C THR A 88 1.41 2.59 -13.74
N LEU A 89 1.46 3.78 -13.18
CA LEU A 89 1.88 4.02 -11.80
C LEU A 89 0.80 4.83 -11.07
N TRP A 90 0.25 4.24 -10.01
CA TRP A 90 -0.55 4.97 -9.04
C TRP A 90 0.32 5.33 -7.83
N GLU A 91 0.24 6.56 -7.41
CA GLU A 91 0.88 7.02 -6.17
C GLU A 91 0.01 8.09 -5.49
N PRO A 92 0.13 8.27 -4.18
CA PRO A 92 -0.47 9.39 -3.47
C PRO A 92 0.15 10.69 -4.01
N ALA A 93 -0.41 11.18 -5.10
CA ALA A 93 0.11 12.35 -5.79
C ALA A 93 -0.77 13.56 -5.49
N LYS A 94 -0.43 14.70 -6.10
CA LYS A 94 -1.30 15.85 -6.14
C LYS A 94 -2.69 15.43 -6.58
N ALA A 95 -3.58 15.47 -5.65
CA ALA A 95 -5.01 15.54 -5.72
C ALA A 95 -5.77 14.75 -6.82
N SER A 96 -5.87 15.24 -8.03
CA SER A 96 -6.91 14.78 -8.95
C SER A 96 -6.50 13.69 -9.94
N LYS A 97 -5.22 13.38 -10.08
CA LYS A 97 -4.71 12.37 -11.02
C LYS A 97 -3.59 11.51 -10.42
N PRO A 98 -3.93 10.59 -9.53
CA PRO A 98 -2.92 9.73 -8.91
C PRO A 98 -2.36 8.68 -9.88
N LEU A 99 -2.98 8.48 -11.05
CA LEU A 99 -2.56 7.50 -12.04
C LEU A 99 -1.74 8.16 -13.14
N LEU A 100 -0.48 7.75 -13.25
CA LEU A 100 0.40 8.06 -14.37
C LEU A 100 0.35 6.92 -15.38
N GLN A 101 0.38 7.24 -16.67
CA GLN A 101 0.37 6.25 -17.73
C GLN A 101 1.48 6.52 -18.73
N GLY A 102 2.25 5.47 -19.01
CA GLY A 102 3.35 5.47 -19.97
C GLY A 102 4.66 5.96 -19.39
N GLU A 103 5.74 5.55 -20.05
CA GLU A 103 7.12 5.81 -19.64
C GLU A 103 7.42 7.31 -19.46
N GLU A 104 6.95 8.15 -20.38
CA GLU A 104 7.22 9.59 -20.34
C GLU A 104 6.58 10.28 -19.14
N ALA A 105 5.32 9.94 -18.82
CA ALA A 105 4.64 10.49 -17.64
C ALA A 105 5.33 10.05 -16.34
N ILE A 106 5.79 8.80 -16.29
CA ILE A 106 6.54 8.24 -15.16
C ILE A 106 7.91 8.94 -15.04
N ARG A 107 8.60 9.17 -16.16
CA ARG A 107 9.88 9.91 -16.23
C ARG A 107 9.75 11.33 -15.68
N GLN A 108 8.75 12.06 -16.13
CA GLN A 108 8.50 13.43 -15.66
C GLN A 108 8.19 13.48 -14.16
N ALA A 109 7.38 12.54 -13.66
CA ALA A 109 7.02 12.48 -12.26
C ALA A 109 8.24 12.18 -11.37
N ILE A 110 9.05 11.17 -11.73
CA ILE A 110 10.24 10.83 -10.95
C ILE A 110 11.32 11.91 -11.01
N SER A 111 11.50 12.54 -12.19
CA SER A 111 12.43 13.67 -12.35
C SER A 111 12.04 14.84 -11.45
N GLY A 112 10.75 15.17 -11.42
CA GLY A 112 10.22 16.20 -10.52
C GLY A 112 10.42 15.87 -9.04
N SER A 113 10.14 14.63 -8.66
CA SER A 113 10.30 14.16 -7.27
C SER A 113 11.76 14.20 -6.83
N LEU A 114 12.69 13.66 -7.65
CA LEU A 114 14.12 13.66 -7.33
C LEU A 114 14.73 15.07 -7.35
N GLY A 115 14.16 15.99 -8.14
CA GLY A 115 14.55 17.40 -8.09
C GLY A 115 14.20 18.10 -6.77
N LEU A 116 13.12 17.66 -6.12
CA LEU A 116 12.69 18.17 -4.81
C LEU A 116 13.50 17.56 -3.66
N VAL A 117 13.90 16.29 -3.79
CA VAL A 117 14.61 15.52 -2.75
C VAL A 117 15.83 14.80 -3.37
N PRO A 118 16.89 15.53 -3.73
CA PRO A 118 18.03 14.97 -4.45
C PRO A 118 18.81 13.94 -3.65
N ASP A 119 18.76 14.00 -2.34
CA ASP A 119 19.40 13.06 -1.41
C ASP A 119 18.54 11.85 -1.06
N PHE A 120 17.34 11.72 -1.69
CA PHE A 120 16.45 10.59 -1.47
C PHE A 120 17.19 9.26 -1.61
N ARG A 121 17.04 8.40 -0.64
CA ARG A 121 17.57 7.04 -0.63
C ARG A 121 16.55 6.10 0.01
N PHE A 122 16.68 4.84 -0.27
CA PHE A 122 15.87 3.82 0.37
C PHE A 122 16.65 2.51 0.54
N ARG A 123 16.19 1.74 1.50
CA ARG A 123 16.66 0.39 1.76
C ARG A 123 15.46 -0.56 1.72
N GLY A 124 15.55 -1.64 0.96
CA GLY A 124 14.56 -2.71 1.01
C GLY A 124 14.58 -3.40 2.36
N THR A 125 13.42 -3.55 2.97
CA THR A 125 13.29 -4.24 4.26
C THR A 125 12.74 -5.64 4.08
N ARG A 126 11.64 -5.77 3.35
CA ARG A 126 11.03 -7.07 3.03
C ARG A 126 10.56 -7.07 1.59
N ILE A 127 10.74 -8.21 0.93
CA ILE A 127 10.25 -8.42 -0.43
C ILE A 127 9.46 -9.72 -0.43
N ALA A 128 8.19 -9.67 -0.80
CA ALA A 128 7.33 -10.82 -0.97
C ALA A 128 6.97 -10.98 -2.44
N VAL A 129 7.16 -12.19 -2.98
CA VAL A 129 6.97 -12.50 -4.39
C VAL A 129 5.97 -13.64 -4.55
N ASN A 130 4.95 -13.41 -5.38
CA ASN A 130 4.00 -14.44 -5.78
C ASN A 130 3.69 -14.30 -7.28
N GLY A 131 4.32 -15.14 -8.10
CA GLY A 131 4.23 -15.05 -9.55
C GLY A 131 4.76 -13.70 -10.06
N PRO A 132 3.96 -12.95 -10.86
CA PRO A 132 4.35 -11.63 -11.34
C PRO A 132 4.19 -10.51 -10.30
N ALA A 133 3.51 -10.76 -9.18
CA ALA A 133 3.26 -9.76 -8.16
C ALA A 133 4.39 -9.69 -7.14
N VAL A 134 4.88 -8.48 -6.88
CA VAL A 134 5.90 -8.20 -5.87
C VAL A 134 5.41 -7.11 -4.94
N MET A 135 5.48 -7.37 -3.63
CA MET A 135 5.37 -6.37 -2.56
C MET A 135 6.79 -6.06 -2.07
N PHE A 136 7.23 -4.86 -2.32
CA PHE A 136 8.56 -4.39 -1.95
C PHE A 136 8.42 -3.37 -0.82
N GLU A 137 8.65 -3.79 0.43
CA GLU A 137 8.72 -2.87 1.56
C GLU A 137 10.07 -2.16 1.55
N ALA A 138 10.05 -0.87 1.74
CA ALA A 138 11.22 -0.03 1.82
C ALA A 138 11.15 0.92 3.02
N HIS A 139 12.33 1.23 3.53
CA HIS A 139 12.58 2.31 4.44
C HIS A 139 13.21 3.45 3.64
N ASN A 140 12.53 4.57 3.59
CA ASN A 140 12.89 5.72 2.77
C ASN A 140 13.43 6.84 3.66
N GLU A 141 14.46 7.53 3.18
CA GLU A 141 15.09 8.66 3.84
C GLU A 141 15.29 9.79 2.84
N ALA A 142 15.05 11.02 3.25
CA ALA A 142 15.29 12.23 2.45
C ALA A 142 15.40 13.46 3.35
N THR A 143 15.96 14.54 2.81
CA THR A 143 15.91 15.86 3.45
C THR A 143 14.95 16.77 2.70
N ILE A 144 13.89 17.21 3.37
CA ILE A 144 12.89 18.11 2.81
C ILE A 144 13.01 19.48 3.46
N LYS A 145 13.48 20.48 2.72
CA LYS A 145 13.67 21.86 3.24
C LYS A 145 14.44 21.92 4.57
N GLY A 146 15.50 21.09 4.70
CA GLY A 146 16.34 21.02 5.89
C GLY A 146 15.80 20.10 7.01
N HIS A 147 14.65 19.49 6.84
CA HIS A 147 14.09 18.51 7.77
C HIS A 147 14.39 17.09 7.26
N GLU A 148 15.06 16.30 8.08
CA GLU A 148 15.22 14.88 7.82
C GLU A 148 13.86 14.19 7.96
N VAL A 149 13.49 13.43 6.95
CA VAL A 149 12.28 12.60 6.92
C VAL A 149 12.65 11.15 6.71
N ASP A 150 11.99 10.30 7.45
CA ASP A 150 12.19 8.88 7.53
C ASP A 150 10.81 8.21 7.54
N TYR A 151 10.53 7.33 6.58
CA TYR A 151 9.21 6.74 6.45
C TYR A 151 9.23 5.38 5.76
N ALA A 152 8.30 4.52 6.17
CA ALA A 152 8.06 3.25 5.51
C ALA A 152 7.22 3.44 4.24
N ALA A 153 7.50 2.61 3.23
CA ALA A 153 6.71 2.52 2.01
C ALA A 153 6.55 1.08 1.57
N VAL A 154 5.47 0.80 0.85
CA VAL A 154 5.28 -0.46 0.14
C VAL A 154 5.08 -0.14 -1.34
N TYR A 155 5.91 -0.74 -2.18
CA TYR A 155 5.79 -0.66 -3.63
C TYR A 155 5.19 -1.99 -4.12
N ARG A 156 3.93 -1.96 -4.52
CA ARG A 156 3.30 -3.10 -5.17
C ARG A 156 3.50 -2.99 -6.67
N VAL A 157 4.10 -4.01 -7.28
CA VAL A 157 4.31 -4.06 -8.73
C VAL A 157 3.82 -5.37 -9.32
N LEU A 158 3.35 -5.28 -10.56
CA LEU A 158 3.14 -6.41 -11.45
C LEU A 158 4.19 -6.38 -12.57
N LEU A 159 4.79 -7.52 -12.83
CA LEU A 159 5.93 -7.65 -13.74
C LEU A 159 5.54 -8.37 -15.03
N THR A 160 6.24 -7.99 -16.10
CA THR A 160 6.35 -8.76 -17.34
C THR A 160 7.31 -9.92 -17.17
N ASP A 161 7.37 -10.81 -18.15
CA ASP A 161 8.28 -11.95 -18.17
C ASP A 161 9.76 -11.52 -18.20
N ASP A 162 10.07 -10.34 -18.75
CA ASP A 162 11.44 -9.77 -18.73
C ASP A 162 11.73 -8.92 -17.47
N GLY A 163 10.81 -8.93 -16.52
CA GLY A 163 10.98 -8.27 -15.21
C GLY A 163 10.83 -6.75 -15.24
N LYS A 164 10.12 -6.20 -16.22
CA LYS A 164 9.69 -4.81 -16.20
C LYS A 164 8.34 -4.64 -15.51
N VAL A 165 8.13 -3.49 -14.91
CA VAL A 165 6.87 -3.16 -14.24
C VAL A 165 5.84 -2.75 -15.28
N VAL A 166 4.70 -3.44 -15.35
CA VAL A 166 3.53 -3.04 -16.15
C VAL A 166 2.54 -2.23 -15.34
N GLN A 167 2.47 -2.50 -14.05
CA GLN A 167 1.62 -1.77 -13.14
C GLN A 167 2.30 -1.63 -11.78
N GLY A 168 2.47 -0.40 -11.33
CA GLY A 168 2.98 -0.08 -10.02
C GLY A 168 1.96 0.70 -9.20
N ARG A 169 1.99 0.47 -7.89
CA ARG A 169 1.31 1.29 -6.91
C ARG A 169 2.23 1.52 -5.73
N ARG A 170 2.23 2.74 -5.21
CA ARG A 170 3.03 3.14 -4.07
C ARG A 170 2.14 3.48 -2.89
N TYR A 171 2.52 3.00 -1.72
CA TYR A 171 1.81 3.22 -0.47
C TYR A 171 2.81 3.77 0.53
N TYR A 172 2.61 4.99 0.97
CA TYR A 172 3.42 5.69 1.98
C TYR A 172 2.66 6.89 2.50
N ASP A 173 3.05 7.36 3.67
CA ASP A 173 2.38 8.46 4.34
C ASP A 173 3.09 9.80 4.09
N ARG A 174 2.48 10.68 3.30
CA ARG A 174 3.00 12.02 3.00
C ARG A 174 2.85 12.99 4.18
N HIS A 175 1.98 12.70 5.14
CA HIS A 175 1.88 13.52 6.34
C HIS A 175 3.25 13.67 7.01
N THR A 176 4.06 12.63 7.04
CA THR A 176 5.44 12.63 7.55
C THR A 176 6.33 13.66 6.84
N TRP A 177 6.08 13.94 5.56
CA TRP A 177 6.86 14.92 4.79
C TRP A 177 6.48 16.36 5.12
N PHE A 178 5.18 16.58 5.31
CA PHE A 178 4.63 17.92 5.38
C PHE A 178 4.42 18.43 6.81
N LYS A 179 4.30 17.54 7.79
CA LYS A 179 4.14 17.93 9.19
C LYS A 179 5.29 18.83 9.71
N PRO A 180 6.57 18.56 9.37
CA PRO A 180 7.66 19.47 9.75
C PRO A 180 7.58 20.84 9.07
N LEU A 181 6.99 20.94 7.87
CA LEU A 181 6.83 22.20 7.11
C LEU A 181 5.58 22.98 7.50
N ASP A 182 4.60 22.28 8.05
CA ASP A 182 3.35 22.84 8.51
C ASP A 182 2.94 22.17 9.84
N PRO A 183 3.45 22.66 10.96
CA PRO A 183 3.13 22.12 12.28
C PRO A 183 1.64 22.16 12.64
N GLU A 184 0.82 22.96 11.93
CA GLU A 184 -0.62 23.06 12.13
C GLU A 184 -1.39 21.91 11.47
N LEU A 185 -0.77 21.12 10.59
CA LEU A 185 -1.42 19.90 10.07
C LEU A 185 -1.84 19.02 11.25
N PRO A 186 -3.13 18.58 11.29
CA PRO A 186 -3.61 17.75 12.38
C PRO A 186 -2.87 16.43 12.50
N ASP A 187 -2.52 16.03 13.72
CA ASP A 187 -2.06 14.67 14.02
C ASP A 187 -3.29 13.80 14.29
N LEU A 188 -3.78 13.15 13.25
CA LEU A 188 -5.05 12.43 13.23
C LEU A 188 -5.17 11.41 14.37
N PHE A 189 -4.09 10.72 14.67
CA PHE A 189 -4.05 9.66 15.68
C PHE A 189 -3.42 10.10 17.01
N ALA A 190 -3.27 11.41 17.23
CA ALA A 190 -2.77 11.91 18.49
C ALA A 190 -3.60 11.38 19.67
N GLY A 191 -2.92 10.89 20.70
CA GLY A 191 -3.57 10.33 21.90
C GLY A 191 -4.10 8.91 21.75
N VAL A 192 -4.02 8.29 20.58
CA VAL A 192 -4.32 6.86 20.43
C VAL A 192 -3.18 6.06 21.05
N ALA A 193 -3.52 5.24 22.04
CA ALA A 193 -2.57 4.41 22.77
C ALA A 193 -3.24 3.12 23.26
N ASP A 194 -2.42 2.18 23.68
CA ASP A 194 -2.91 0.97 24.34
C ASP A 194 -3.60 1.28 25.66
N GLY A 195 -4.77 0.68 25.84
CA GLY A 195 -5.50 0.66 27.13
C GLY A 195 -5.43 -0.72 27.74
N GLY A 196 -4.75 -0.87 28.87
CA GLY A 196 -4.72 -2.14 29.59
C GLY A 196 -3.63 -3.13 29.16
N ALA A 197 -3.84 -4.41 29.44
CA ALA A 197 -2.88 -5.47 29.15
C ALA A 197 -2.93 -5.89 27.66
N PRO A 198 -1.79 -6.25 27.06
CA PRO A 198 -1.74 -6.77 25.70
C PRO A 198 -2.64 -7.99 25.53
N ASP A 199 -3.32 -8.05 24.41
CA ASP A 199 -4.11 -9.20 24.03
C ASP A 199 -3.18 -10.36 23.67
N ARG A 200 -3.46 -11.53 24.25
CA ARG A 200 -2.70 -12.76 24.04
C ARG A 200 -3.45 -13.81 23.23
N SER A 201 -4.61 -13.44 22.67
CA SER A 201 -5.36 -14.36 21.82
C SER A 201 -4.51 -14.72 20.60
N ARG A 202 -4.69 -15.96 20.14
CA ARG A 202 -4.03 -16.45 18.92
C ARG A 202 -5.10 -16.71 17.88
N ARG A 203 -5.06 -15.97 16.79
CA ARG A 203 -5.98 -16.17 15.66
C ARG A 203 -5.24 -16.83 14.51
N PRO A 204 -5.89 -17.75 13.80
CA PRO A 204 -5.34 -18.29 12.55
C PRO A 204 -5.04 -17.17 11.57
N VAL A 205 -4.10 -17.43 10.66
CA VAL A 205 -3.86 -16.56 9.50
C VAL A 205 -5.14 -16.42 8.69
N LEU A 206 -5.37 -15.23 8.12
CA LEU A 206 -6.53 -14.95 7.29
C LEU A 206 -6.68 -15.99 6.17
N ALA A 207 -7.83 -16.62 6.12
CA ALA A 207 -8.19 -17.53 5.04
C ALA A 207 -8.66 -16.76 3.79
N PRO A 208 -8.56 -17.34 2.60
CA PRO A 208 -8.97 -16.65 1.36
C PRO A 208 -10.44 -16.20 1.35
N ASP A 209 -11.33 -16.98 1.97
CA ASP A 209 -12.76 -16.68 2.10
C ASP A 209 -13.05 -15.51 3.05
N GLU A 210 -12.13 -15.19 3.95
CA GLU A 210 -12.24 -14.05 4.84
C GLU A 210 -11.95 -12.70 4.14
N LEU A 211 -11.40 -12.70 2.92
CA LEU A 211 -11.11 -11.48 2.17
C LEU A 211 -12.38 -10.71 1.80
N VAL A 212 -13.47 -11.41 1.49
CA VAL A 212 -14.76 -10.77 1.17
C VAL A 212 -15.32 -10.07 2.40
N ALA A 213 -15.39 -10.78 3.52
CA ALA A 213 -15.86 -10.21 4.78
C ALA A 213 -15.00 -9.03 5.24
N ARG A 214 -13.69 -9.07 4.93
CA ARG A 214 -12.78 -7.97 5.26
C ARG A 214 -12.98 -6.76 4.36
N ALA A 215 -13.28 -6.96 3.07
CA ALA A 215 -13.66 -5.88 2.16
C ALA A 215 -14.99 -5.22 2.59
N GLU A 216 -15.96 -6.02 3.00
CA GLU A 216 -17.22 -5.54 3.57
C GLU A 216 -16.96 -4.71 4.84
N ALA A 217 -16.15 -5.21 5.77
CA ALA A 217 -15.83 -4.49 7.00
C ALA A 217 -15.14 -3.13 6.74
N TRP A 218 -14.27 -3.02 5.73
CA TRP A 218 -13.71 -1.73 5.31
C TRP A 218 -14.80 -0.79 4.76
N ASN A 219 -15.70 -1.30 3.92
CA ASN A 219 -16.73 -0.50 3.24
C ASN A 219 -17.88 -0.13 4.17
N ASP A 220 -18.17 -0.96 5.18
CA ASP A 220 -19.17 -0.68 6.21
C ASP A 220 -18.60 0.12 7.40
N GLU A 221 -17.30 0.51 7.32
CA GLU A 221 -16.59 1.26 8.37
C GLU A 221 -16.63 0.52 9.73
N ASP A 222 -16.65 -0.82 9.69
CA ASP A 222 -16.73 -1.69 10.85
C ASP A 222 -15.36 -1.98 11.46
N ALA A 223 -14.95 -1.12 12.39
CA ALA A 223 -13.70 -1.26 13.13
C ALA A 223 -13.65 -2.56 13.95
N GLU A 224 -14.79 -2.99 14.52
CA GLU A 224 -14.90 -4.19 15.33
C GLU A 224 -14.60 -5.44 14.51
N ALA A 225 -15.23 -5.58 13.33
CA ALA A 225 -15.00 -6.70 12.43
C ALA A 225 -13.55 -6.76 11.93
N LEU A 226 -12.94 -5.61 11.62
CA LEU A 226 -11.54 -5.52 11.20
C LEU A 226 -10.58 -5.99 12.31
N VAL A 227 -10.84 -5.60 13.56
CA VAL A 227 -9.97 -5.95 14.70
C VAL A 227 -10.20 -7.37 15.18
N GLU A 228 -11.42 -7.89 15.16
CA GLU A 228 -11.76 -9.22 15.70
C GLU A 228 -10.85 -10.33 15.14
N ARG A 229 -10.61 -10.31 13.83
CA ARG A 229 -9.78 -11.32 13.14
C ARG A 229 -8.29 -11.21 13.44
N LEU A 230 -7.83 -10.06 13.92
CA LEU A 230 -6.43 -9.78 14.20
C LEU A 230 -6.20 -9.36 15.67
N THR A 231 -7.07 -9.82 16.57
CA THR A 231 -7.09 -9.40 17.97
C THR A 231 -5.73 -9.55 18.64
N GLY A 232 -5.06 -10.70 18.50
CA GLY A 232 -3.75 -10.95 19.13
C GLY A 232 -2.54 -10.39 18.37
N ALA A 233 -2.73 -9.90 17.12
CA ALA A 233 -1.65 -9.33 16.32
C ALA A 233 -1.43 -7.87 16.70
N PRO A 234 -0.21 -7.43 17.08
CA PRO A 234 0.10 -6.03 17.31
C PRO A 234 -0.07 -5.21 16.02
N LEU A 235 -0.70 -4.03 16.11
CA LEU A 235 -0.93 -3.14 14.98
C LEU A 235 0.14 -2.06 14.91
N SER A 236 0.81 -1.95 13.75
CA SER A 236 1.63 -0.81 13.35
C SER A 236 0.94 -0.08 12.20
N ALA A 237 0.82 1.24 12.27
CA ALA A 237 0.08 2.01 11.28
C ALA A 237 0.55 3.47 11.23
N PRO A 238 0.26 4.23 10.15
CA PRO A 238 0.61 5.63 10.05
C PRO A 238 0.08 6.45 11.23
N GLY A 239 0.87 7.43 11.67
CA GLY A 239 0.52 8.32 12.79
C GLY A 239 0.66 7.71 14.19
N LEU A 240 1.05 6.45 14.32
CA LEU A 240 1.33 5.83 15.61
C LEU A 240 2.81 5.96 16.00
N ASN A 241 3.04 6.36 17.25
CA ASN A 241 4.36 6.30 17.88
C ASN A 241 4.57 4.91 18.50
N GLY A 242 4.78 3.89 17.65
CA GLY A 242 4.95 2.50 18.10
C GLY A 242 3.81 1.59 17.67
N THR A 243 3.54 0.55 18.46
CA THR A 243 2.65 -0.55 18.09
C THR A 243 1.52 -0.69 19.10
N LEU A 244 0.28 -0.79 18.64
CA LEU A 244 -0.88 -1.07 19.50
C LEU A 244 -1.02 -2.59 19.71
N ARG A 245 -1.03 -3.01 20.97
CA ARG A 245 -1.06 -4.42 21.37
C ARG A 245 -2.39 -4.84 22.00
N THR A 246 -3.26 -3.89 22.29
CA THR A 246 -4.57 -4.16 22.87
C THR A 246 -5.68 -4.05 21.85
N THR A 247 -6.75 -4.83 22.01
CA THR A 247 -7.96 -4.69 21.20
C THR A 247 -8.52 -3.28 21.31
N GLN A 248 -8.53 -2.70 22.52
CA GLN A 248 -9.02 -1.34 22.75
C GLN A 248 -8.22 -0.29 21.97
N GLY A 249 -6.88 -0.37 21.97
CA GLY A 249 -6.04 0.57 21.23
C GLY A 249 -6.26 0.46 19.72
N LYS A 250 -6.34 -0.76 19.19
CA LYS A 250 -6.64 -1.02 17.77
C LYS A 250 -8.01 -0.49 17.35
N LEU A 251 -9.04 -0.73 18.17
CA LEU A 251 -10.38 -0.18 17.95
C LEU A 251 -10.36 1.35 17.99
N ALA A 252 -9.67 1.95 18.95
CA ALA A 252 -9.56 3.40 19.03
C ALA A 252 -8.89 4.00 17.77
N TYR A 253 -7.88 3.32 17.22
CA TYR A 253 -7.22 3.73 15.97
C TYR A 253 -8.17 3.69 14.78
N LEU A 254 -8.83 2.54 14.53
CA LEU A 254 -9.73 2.39 13.39
C LEU A 254 -10.99 3.26 13.52
N LYS A 255 -11.57 3.39 14.71
CA LYS A 255 -12.68 4.33 14.93
C LYS A 255 -12.28 5.76 14.64
N ARG A 256 -11.08 6.18 15.07
CA ARG A 256 -10.56 7.50 14.76
C ARG A 256 -10.37 7.69 13.26
N PHE A 257 -9.92 6.67 12.53
CA PHE A 257 -9.85 6.69 11.08
C PHE A 257 -11.24 6.89 10.47
N PHE A 258 -12.21 6.05 10.82
CA PHE A 258 -13.58 6.12 10.28
C PHE A 258 -14.35 7.38 10.71
N GLU A 259 -14.01 7.99 11.84
CA GLU A 259 -14.54 9.31 12.20
C GLU A 259 -14.12 10.43 11.23
N GLN A 260 -13.07 10.25 10.44
CA GLN A 260 -12.57 11.24 9.49
C GLN A 260 -13.00 11.00 8.05
N VAL A 261 -13.71 9.93 7.79
CA VAL A 261 -14.12 9.54 6.44
C VAL A 261 -15.59 9.13 6.43
N SER A 262 -16.14 9.02 5.25
CA SER A 262 -17.44 8.41 4.96
C SER A 262 -17.40 7.86 3.53
N ASP A 263 -18.44 7.12 3.15
CA ASP A 263 -18.55 6.55 1.79
C ASP A 263 -17.28 5.81 1.33
N VAL A 264 -16.76 4.98 2.23
CA VAL A 264 -15.61 4.13 1.93
C VAL A 264 -15.99 3.09 0.89
N ARG A 265 -15.25 3.07 -0.24
CA ARG A 265 -15.49 2.15 -1.37
C ARG A 265 -14.16 1.56 -1.81
N LEU A 266 -13.69 0.61 -1.03
CA LEU A 266 -12.48 -0.14 -1.31
C LEU A 266 -12.82 -1.48 -1.96
N GLN A 267 -11.98 -1.88 -2.89
CA GLN A 267 -12.01 -3.19 -3.52
C GLN A 267 -10.67 -3.88 -3.36
N PRO A 268 -10.64 -5.21 -3.32
CA PRO A 268 -9.41 -5.95 -3.25
C PRO A 268 -8.58 -5.75 -4.53
N GLY A 269 -7.28 -5.51 -4.33
CA GLY A 269 -6.27 -5.52 -5.37
C GLY A 269 -5.49 -6.83 -5.37
N GLN A 270 -4.16 -6.74 -5.28
CA GLN A 270 -3.31 -7.91 -5.24
C GLN A 270 -3.25 -8.51 -3.83
N THR A 271 -3.36 -9.84 -3.77
CA THR A 271 -3.04 -10.59 -2.56
C THR A 271 -1.73 -11.35 -2.80
N VAL A 272 -0.74 -11.11 -1.95
CA VAL A 272 0.55 -11.80 -2.00
C VAL A 272 0.74 -12.57 -0.71
N LYS A 273 0.65 -13.89 -0.77
CA LYS A 273 0.88 -14.79 0.35
C LYS A 273 2.23 -15.47 0.20
N VAL A 274 3.05 -15.34 1.21
CA VAL A 274 4.38 -15.96 1.31
C VAL A 274 4.57 -16.59 2.67
N ASP A 275 5.66 -17.31 2.88
CA ASP A 275 5.99 -17.82 4.20
C ASP A 275 6.19 -16.65 5.17
N GLY A 276 5.43 -16.64 6.25
CA GLY A 276 5.52 -15.64 7.32
C GLY A 276 4.74 -14.35 7.10
N ALA A 277 4.05 -14.15 5.96
CA ALA A 277 3.21 -12.97 5.78
C ALA A 277 2.17 -13.10 4.66
N THR A 278 1.04 -12.42 4.83
CA THR A 278 0.04 -12.16 3.79
C THR A 278 -0.11 -10.66 3.60
N TYR A 279 0.01 -10.21 2.37
CA TYR A 279 -0.23 -8.83 1.97
C TYR A 279 -1.57 -8.74 1.24
N LEU A 280 -2.40 -7.79 1.67
CA LEU A 280 -3.70 -7.48 1.08
C LEU A 280 -3.65 -6.04 0.59
N GLU A 281 -3.90 -5.85 -0.69
CA GLU A 281 -4.05 -4.53 -1.29
C GLU A 281 -5.52 -4.16 -1.36
N TRP A 282 -5.86 -3.00 -0.82
CA TRP A 282 -7.18 -2.38 -0.94
C TRP A 282 -7.03 -1.06 -1.67
N HIS A 283 -7.90 -0.77 -2.61
CA HIS A 283 -7.87 0.48 -3.35
C HIS A 283 -9.27 0.91 -3.81
N GLY A 284 -9.47 2.20 -3.93
CA GLY A 284 -10.76 2.76 -4.32
C GLY A 284 -10.85 4.23 -3.98
N THR A 285 -11.94 4.62 -3.35
CA THR A 285 -12.19 5.99 -2.92
C THR A 285 -12.75 6.02 -1.51
N LEU A 286 -12.61 7.16 -0.86
CA LEU A 286 -13.33 7.53 0.35
C LEU A 286 -13.60 9.03 0.33
N LEU A 287 -14.60 9.47 1.09
CA LEU A 287 -14.92 10.89 1.25
C LEU A 287 -14.35 11.39 2.59
N PRO A 288 -13.28 12.21 2.60
CA PRO A 288 -12.78 12.79 3.83
C PRO A 288 -13.81 13.77 4.43
N LYS A 289 -13.88 13.81 5.74
CA LYS A 289 -14.81 14.67 6.46
C LYS A 289 -14.59 16.14 6.13
N GLY A 290 -15.66 16.82 5.76
CA GLY A 290 -15.64 18.24 5.41
C GLY A 290 -15.20 18.53 3.97
N GLN A 291 -14.87 17.51 3.18
CA GLN A 291 -14.62 17.64 1.74
C GLN A 291 -15.89 17.33 0.94
N ALA A 292 -16.02 17.92 -0.26
CA ALA A 292 -17.19 17.73 -1.12
C ALA A 292 -17.02 16.52 -2.05
N ASP A 293 -15.78 16.20 -2.42
CA ASP A 293 -15.46 15.20 -3.42
C ASP A 293 -14.69 14.02 -2.81
N PRO A 294 -14.98 12.78 -3.24
CA PRO A 294 -14.21 11.61 -2.85
C PRO A 294 -12.76 11.71 -3.35
N VAL A 295 -11.84 11.23 -2.55
CA VAL A 295 -10.42 11.12 -2.91
C VAL A 295 -10.07 9.67 -3.25
N SER A 296 -9.13 9.49 -4.19
CA SER A 296 -8.55 8.19 -4.44
C SER A 296 -7.72 7.74 -3.22
N PHE A 297 -7.98 6.53 -2.75
CA PHE A 297 -7.37 6.00 -1.55
C PHE A 297 -6.90 4.56 -1.77
N GLY A 298 -5.84 4.20 -1.06
CA GLY A 298 -5.36 2.83 -1.04
C GLY A 298 -4.62 2.52 0.23
N VAL A 299 -4.70 1.28 0.66
CA VAL A 299 -4.00 0.75 1.83
C VAL A 299 -3.42 -0.62 1.52
N ILE A 300 -2.18 -0.84 1.95
CA ILE A 300 -1.61 -2.18 2.08
C ILE A 300 -1.78 -2.61 3.54
N GLU A 301 -2.36 -3.77 3.67
CA GLU A 301 -2.49 -4.47 4.93
C GLU A 301 -1.56 -5.68 4.89
N ARG A 302 -0.57 -5.72 5.78
CA ARG A 302 0.30 -6.86 5.95
C ARG A 302 -0.02 -7.57 7.26
N VAL A 303 -0.30 -8.85 7.17
CA VAL A 303 -0.51 -9.72 8.33
C VAL A 303 0.65 -10.70 8.38
N GLY A 304 1.51 -10.55 9.37
CA GLY A 304 2.58 -11.49 9.64
C GLY A 304 2.06 -12.75 10.31
N ASP A 305 2.72 -13.88 10.06
CA ASP A 305 2.38 -15.13 10.72
C ASP A 305 3.61 -15.90 11.22
N THR A 306 3.40 -16.72 12.24
CA THR A 306 4.36 -17.71 12.69
C THR A 306 3.61 -18.98 13.05
N GLY A 307 3.91 -20.06 12.30
CA GLY A 307 3.27 -21.34 12.53
C GLY A 307 1.76 -21.33 12.32
N GLY A 308 1.28 -20.56 11.34
CA GLY A 308 -0.14 -20.44 11.01
C GLY A 308 -0.96 -19.54 11.95
N VAL A 309 -0.29 -18.74 12.78
CA VAL A 309 -0.94 -17.81 13.71
C VAL A 309 -0.52 -16.38 13.37
N SER A 310 -1.48 -15.47 13.25
CA SER A 310 -1.23 -14.05 13.03
C SER A 310 -0.45 -13.46 14.21
N ASN A 311 0.70 -12.85 13.94
CA ASN A 311 1.64 -12.36 14.95
C ASN A 311 1.99 -10.88 14.82
N ASP A 312 1.69 -10.24 13.70
CA ASP A 312 1.76 -8.80 13.52
C ASP A 312 0.73 -8.34 12.48
N TRP A 313 0.37 -7.07 12.54
CA TRP A 313 -0.54 -6.41 11.62
C TRP A 313 0.01 -5.03 11.29
N THR A 314 0.24 -4.74 10.02
CA THR A 314 0.73 -3.44 9.56
C THR A 314 -0.21 -2.85 8.54
N LEU A 315 -0.58 -1.60 8.73
CA LEU A 315 -1.27 -0.79 7.72
C LEU A 315 -0.29 0.21 7.11
N THR A 316 -0.34 0.39 5.81
CA THR A 316 0.43 1.41 5.09
C THR A 316 -0.51 2.17 4.17
N PHE A 317 -0.74 3.42 4.45
CA PHE A 317 -1.58 4.33 3.67
C PHE A 317 -1.14 5.79 3.87
N ASP A 318 -1.70 6.69 3.10
CA ASP A 318 -1.43 8.12 3.18
C ASP A 318 -2.52 8.82 4.00
N GLN A 319 -2.16 9.41 5.14
CA GLN A 319 -3.10 10.20 5.96
C GLN A 319 -3.29 11.63 5.45
N LEU A 320 -2.42 12.14 4.58
CA LEU A 320 -2.48 13.55 4.19
C LEU A 320 -3.85 13.96 3.60
N PRO A 321 -4.50 13.17 2.71
CA PRO A 321 -5.83 13.53 2.19
C PRO A 321 -6.95 13.54 3.25
N LEU A 322 -6.73 12.91 4.41
CA LEU A 322 -7.71 12.88 5.51
C LEU A 322 -7.69 14.16 6.35
N VAL A 323 -6.58 14.91 6.29
CA VAL A 323 -6.35 16.10 7.12
C VAL A 323 -6.14 17.38 6.31
N ALA A 324 -6.04 17.27 4.99
CA ALA A 324 -5.81 18.39 4.07
C ALA A 324 -6.60 18.18 2.77
N ASP A 325 -7.30 19.20 2.31
CA ASP A 325 -7.96 19.21 1.01
C ASP A 325 -6.96 19.40 -0.14
N GLU A 326 -7.45 19.34 -1.38
CA GLU A 326 -6.63 19.50 -2.59
C GLU A 326 -5.89 20.85 -2.64
N ALA A 327 -6.53 21.92 -2.21
CA ALA A 327 -5.94 23.25 -2.20
C ALA A 327 -4.76 23.31 -1.23
N LYS A 328 -4.95 22.78 -0.02
CA LYS A 328 -3.90 22.68 1.00
C LYS A 328 -2.76 21.78 0.57
N ILE A 329 -3.05 20.62 -0.01
CA ILE A 329 -2.02 19.71 -0.55
C ILE A 329 -1.21 20.42 -1.65
N THR A 330 -1.86 21.17 -2.55
CA THR A 330 -1.20 21.94 -3.60
C THR A 330 -0.29 23.02 -3.01
N GLU A 331 -0.75 23.75 -1.99
CA GLU A 331 0.04 24.74 -1.25
C GLU A 331 1.29 24.08 -0.64
N LEU A 332 1.13 22.94 0.05
CA LEU A 332 2.24 22.20 0.67
C LEU A 332 3.30 21.80 -0.36
N TYR A 333 2.91 21.27 -1.51
CA TYR A 333 3.84 21.00 -2.59
C TYR A 333 4.49 22.26 -3.18
N GLY A 334 3.79 23.41 -3.14
CA GLY A 334 4.34 24.72 -3.51
C GLY A 334 5.50 25.13 -2.59
N ARG A 335 5.42 24.82 -1.31
CA ARG A 335 6.47 25.10 -0.31
C ARG A 335 7.74 24.27 -0.52
N LEU A 336 7.66 23.14 -1.25
CA LEU A 336 8.83 22.31 -1.56
C LEU A 336 9.72 22.95 -2.66
N ARG A 337 9.19 23.82 -3.49
CA ARG A 337 9.89 24.55 -4.56
C ARG A 337 10.53 25.81 -4.00
#